data_33424b8fab464e7bc6d26d228aaedaee
#
_entry.id   33424b8fab464e7bc6d26d228aaedaee
#
_cell.length_a   1.000
_cell.length_b   1.000
_cell.length_c   1.000
_cell.angle_alpha   90.00
_cell.angle_beta   90.00
_cell.angle_gamma   90.00
#
_symmetry.space_group_name_H-M   'P 1'
#
loop_
_entity.id
_entity.type
_entity.pdbx_description
1 polymer ?
#
loop_
_entity_poly.entity_id
_entity_poly.type
_entity_poly.pdbx_seq_one_letter_code
_entity_poly.pdbx_strand_id
1 'polypeptide(L)'
;PGDISWGMGFDTAAEDLTFIHNLQGRKIIGKGNHDYWWQTMAKLNRFKEELGADSIDFLFNNAYLCEDFIIAGTRGWTLEANYSEEDLKIVNREAGRLRMSLEAAKKLGETTPGAETVVFLHYPPSFGGIVCRQLVDVMHEYGVKRCFYGHIHSVNPAILDRFADDIPIYCISADLIGFKPMKLNKFQAV
;
A
#
# COMPACT_ATOMS: atom_id res chain seq x y z
N PRO A 1 4.59 -0.43 2.97
CA PRO A 1 3.57 -1.05 2.11
C PRO A 1 3.55 -2.58 2.22
N GLY A 2 3.46 -3.14 3.46
CA GLY A 2 3.37 -4.56 3.73
C GLY A 2 4.68 -5.24 4.08
N ASP A 3 4.57 -6.54 4.44
CA ASP A 3 5.65 -7.40 4.95
C ASP A 3 6.32 -6.80 6.19
N ILE A 4 5.49 -6.36 7.12
CA ILE A 4 5.92 -5.67 8.34
C ILE A 4 6.35 -6.67 9.41
N SER A 5 5.68 -7.83 9.48
CA SER A 5 6.03 -8.92 10.37
C SER A 5 5.74 -10.26 9.71
N TRP A 6 6.65 -11.20 9.89
CA TRP A 6 6.49 -12.58 9.43
C TRP A 6 5.83 -13.49 10.47
N GLY A 7 5.24 -12.87 11.51
CA GLY A 7 4.45 -13.59 12.50
C GLY A 7 3.29 -14.36 11.86
N MET A 8 3.07 -15.59 12.35
CA MET A 8 1.97 -16.44 11.85
C MET A 8 0.62 -16.08 12.46
N GLY A 9 0.61 -15.36 13.56
CA GLY A 9 -0.56 -14.91 14.30
C GLY A 9 -0.26 -13.65 15.10
N PHE A 10 -1.26 -13.15 15.82
CA PHE A 10 -1.13 -11.94 16.62
C PHE A 10 -0.08 -12.06 17.73
N ASP A 11 0.01 -13.23 18.36
CA ASP A 11 1.00 -13.54 19.39
C ASP A 11 2.44 -13.38 18.90
N THR A 12 2.73 -13.85 17.69
CA THR A 12 4.07 -13.78 17.10
C THR A 12 4.35 -12.45 16.40
N ALA A 13 3.35 -11.66 16.04
CA ALA A 13 3.50 -10.33 15.47
C ALA A 13 3.54 -9.21 16.53
N ALA A 14 3.17 -9.52 17.79
CA ALA A 14 3.02 -8.52 18.85
C ALA A 14 4.33 -7.77 19.16
N GLU A 15 5.47 -8.47 19.17
CA GLU A 15 6.78 -7.86 19.45
C GLU A 15 7.17 -6.87 18.36
N ASP A 16 7.03 -7.25 17.08
CA ASP A 16 7.32 -6.40 15.93
C ASP A 16 6.43 -5.15 15.94
N LEU A 17 5.13 -5.31 16.16
CA LEU A 17 4.20 -4.18 16.20
C LEU A 17 4.45 -3.26 17.40
N THR A 18 4.83 -3.82 18.54
CA THR A 18 5.22 -3.03 19.71
C THR A 18 6.50 -2.23 19.43
N PHE A 19 7.50 -2.84 18.78
CA PHE A 19 8.70 -2.15 18.35
C PHE A 19 8.35 -0.99 17.40
N ILE A 20 7.52 -1.23 16.39
CA ILE A 20 7.08 -0.21 15.44
C ILE A 20 6.28 0.90 16.14
N HIS A 21 5.40 0.54 17.07
CA HIS A 21 4.64 1.51 17.85
C HIS A 21 5.55 2.49 18.58
N ASN A 22 6.64 2.00 19.17
CA ASN A 22 7.59 2.80 19.93
C ASN A 22 8.48 3.73 19.09
N LEU A 23 8.49 3.58 17.77
CA LEU A 23 9.13 4.56 16.89
C LEU A 23 8.33 5.86 16.89
N GLN A 24 8.98 6.99 16.57
CA GLN A 24 8.31 8.28 16.51
C GLN A 24 7.29 8.37 15.38
N GLY A 25 6.22 9.13 15.60
CA GLY A 25 5.22 9.48 14.61
C GLY A 25 4.13 8.42 14.42
N ARG A 26 3.12 8.76 13.64
CA ARG A 26 2.03 7.88 13.22
C ARG A 26 2.51 6.93 12.13
N LYS A 27 2.08 5.67 12.20
CA LYS A 27 2.39 4.64 11.22
C LYS A 27 1.12 4.19 10.54
N ILE A 28 1.12 4.18 9.21
CA ILE A 28 0.05 3.60 8.39
C ILE A 28 0.62 2.35 7.73
N ILE A 29 0.11 1.19 8.09
CA ILE A 29 0.62 -0.11 7.66
C ILE A 29 -0.35 -0.74 6.67
N GLY A 30 0.14 -1.08 5.47
CA GLY A 30 -0.56 -1.90 4.49
C GLY A 30 -0.21 -3.37 4.65
N LYS A 31 -1.04 -4.26 4.09
CA LYS A 31 -0.79 -5.70 4.08
C LYS A 31 0.18 -6.11 2.98
N GLY A 32 1.16 -6.96 3.30
CA GLY A 32 1.98 -7.70 2.35
C GLY A 32 1.59 -9.18 2.22
N ASN A 33 2.41 -9.95 1.53
CA ASN A 33 2.17 -11.39 1.39
C ASN A 33 2.69 -12.21 2.58
N HIS A 34 3.68 -11.70 3.31
CA HIS A 34 4.22 -12.35 4.51
C HIS A 34 3.54 -11.89 5.81
N ASP A 35 2.60 -10.94 5.76
CA ASP A 35 1.80 -10.57 6.93
C ASP A 35 0.71 -11.62 7.19
N TYR A 36 1.10 -12.83 7.58
CA TYR A 36 0.18 -13.96 7.82
C TYR A 36 -0.76 -13.72 8.99
N TRP A 37 -0.33 -12.91 9.97
CA TRP A 37 -1.12 -12.46 11.12
C TRP A 37 -2.30 -11.56 10.75
N TRP A 38 -2.30 -10.98 9.54
CA TRP A 38 -3.31 -10.02 9.09
C TRP A 38 -4.70 -10.63 9.00
N GLN A 39 -5.67 -10.04 9.68
CA GLN A 39 -7.05 -10.50 9.75
C GLN A 39 -8.06 -9.41 9.32
N THR A 40 -9.31 -9.49 9.79
CA THR A 40 -10.32 -8.44 9.54
C THR A 40 -10.00 -7.16 10.31
N MET A 41 -10.47 -6.01 9.80
CA MET A 41 -10.26 -4.71 10.48
C MET A 41 -10.68 -4.72 11.96
N ALA A 42 -11.83 -5.35 12.26
CA ALA A 42 -12.28 -5.44 13.65
C ALA A 42 -11.29 -6.17 14.57
N LYS A 43 -10.69 -7.26 14.07
CA LYS A 43 -9.68 -8.00 14.82
C LYS A 43 -8.35 -7.25 14.91
N LEU A 44 -7.94 -6.57 13.84
CA LEU A 44 -6.73 -5.73 13.83
C LEU A 44 -6.84 -4.57 14.83
N ASN A 45 -7.99 -3.89 14.86
CA ASN A 45 -8.23 -2.80 15.79
C ASN A 45 -8.22 -3.29 17.24
N ARG A 46 -8.88 -4.41 17.53
CA ARG A 46 -8.85 -5.02 18.85
C ARG A 46 -7.43 -5.39 19.27
N PHE A 47 -6.67 -6.02 18.39
CA PHE A 47 -5.28 -6.37 18.65
C PHE A 47 -4.42 -5.15 18.93
N LYS A 48 -4.58 -4.08 18.14
CA LYS A 48 -3.92 -2.79 18.37
C LYS A 48 -4.27 -2.20 19.74
N GLU A 49 -5.55 -2.25 20.16
CA GLU A 49 -6.02 -1.80 21.47
C GLU A 49 -5.41 -2.64 22.61
N GLU A 50 -5.39 -3.96 22.47
CA GLU A 50 -4.78 -4.88 23.46
C GLU A 50 -3.28 -4.64 23.64
N LEU A 51 -2.56 -4.21 22.59
CA LEU A 51 -1.15 -3.82 22.65
C LEU A 51 -0.92 -2.38 23.11
N GLY A 52 -1.97 -1.55 23.22
CA GLY A 52 -1.82 -0.11 23.44
C GLY A 52 -1.08 0.61 22.29
N ALA A 53 -1.14 0.07 21.07
CA ALA A 53 -0.38 0.53 19.92
C ALA A 53 -1.08 1.67 19.16
N ASP A 54 -1.39 2.77 19.84
CA ASP A 54 -2.21 3.89 19.31
C ASP A 54 -1.62 4.59 18.10
N SER A 55 -0.31 4.55 17.93
CA SER A 55 0.38 5.21 16.81
C SER A 55 0.28 4.42 15.49
N ILE A 56 -0.32 3.22 15.50
CA ILE A 56 -0.45 2.36 14.31
C ILE A 56 -1.87 2.43 13.77
N ASP A 57 -1.99 2.60 12.46
CA ASP A 57 -3.21 2.45 11.69
C ASP A 57 -3.03 1.45 10.56
N PHE A 58 -4.12 0.76 10.19
CA PHE A 58 -4.10 -0.26 9.14
C PHE A 58 -4.78 0.24 7.88
N LEU A 59 -4.05 0.26 6.76
CA LEU A 59 -4.59 0.60 5.44
C LEU A 59 -5.27 -0.64 4.85
N PHE A 60 -6.60 -0.69 5.00
CA PHE A 60 -7.40 -1.84 4.57
C PHE A 60 -8.82 -1.42 4.18
N ASN A 61 -9.05 -1.16 2.90
CA ASN A 61 -10.31 -0.66 2.33
C ASN A 61 -10.74 0.73 2.86
N ASN A 62 -9.80 1.51 3.33
CA ASN A 62 -9.97 2.85 3.92
C ASN A 62 -8.88 3.79 3.38
N ALA A 63 -8.89 5.03 3.84
CA ALA A 63 -7.86 6.01 3.54
C ALA A 63 -7.56 6.85 4.78
N TYR A 64 -6.40 7.50 4.80
CA TYR A 64 -5.96 8.34 5.90
C TYR A 64 -5.43 9.67 5.39
N LEU A 65 -5.88 10.75 6.01
CA LEU A 65 -5.23 12.05 5.84
C LEU A 65 -3.93 12.08 6.65
N CYS A 66 -2.85 12.47 5.98
CA CYS A 66 -1.53 12.65 6.58
C CYS A 66 -0.91 13.92 5.99
N GLU A 67 -0.95 15.01 6.76
CA GLU A 67 -0.52 16.33 6.31
C GLU A 67 -1.21 16.74 5.00
N ASP A 68 -0.45 16.94 3.95
CA ASP A 68 -0.90 17.32 2.61
C ASP A 68 -1.30 16.14 1.71
N PHE A 69 -1.32 14.92 2.25
CA PHE A 69 -1.57 13.70 1.48
C PHE A 69 -2.74 12.90 2.02
N ILE A 70 -3.47 12.29 1.11
CA ILE A 70 -4.45 11.27 1.42
C ILE A 70 -3.88 9.93 0.98
N ILE A 71 -3.63 9.07 1.95
CA ILE A 71 -3.01 7.76 1.76
C ILE A 71 -4.11 6.74 1.49
N ALA A 72 -4.09 6.15 0.29
CA ALA A 72 -4.98 5.08 -0.14
C ALA A 72 -4.17 3.87 -0.60
N GLY A 73 -4.78 2.69 -0.68
CA GLY A 73 -4.09 1.52 -1.21
C GLY A 73 -4.73 0.19 -0.88
N THR A 74 -4.09 -0.85 -1.38
CA THR A 74 -4.41 -2.26 -1.14
C THR A 74 -3.16 -3.10 -1.26
N ARG A 75 -3.26 -4.42 -1.00
CA ARG A 75 -2.12 -5.32 -1.19
C ARG A 75 -1.73 -5.45 -2.67
N GLY A 76 -2.70 -5.52 -3.57
CA GLY A 76 -2.46 -5.95 -4.94
C GLY A 76 -2.30 -7.47 -5.03
N TRP A 77 -1.78 -7.95 -6.16
CA TRP A 77 -1.51 -9.37 -6.42
C TRP A 77 -0.31 -9.53 -7.35
N THR A 78 0.20 -10.75 -7.47
CA THR A 78 1.27 -11.11 -8.41
C THR A 78 0.92 -10.69 -9.83
N LEU A 79 1.95 -10.26 -10.59
CA LEU A 79 1.79 -9.90 -12.00
C LEU A 79 2.01 -11.13 -12.88
N GLU A 80 1.06 -11.39 -13.76
CA GLU A 80 1.15 -12.45 -14.76
C GLU A 80 0.62 -11.94 -16.10
N ALA A 81 1.25 -12.35 -17.19
CA ALA A 81 0.79 -12.01 -18.53
C ALA A 81 -0.61 -12.59 -18.83
N ASN A 82 -0.88 -13.76 -18.27
CA ASN A 82 -2.18 -14.44 -18.35
C ASN A 82 -2.53 -15.01 -16.97
N TYR A 83 -3.46 -14.40 -16.30
CA TYR A 83 -3.94 -14.89 -15.01
C TYR A 83 -4.73 -16.20 -15.15
N SER A 84 -4.53 -17.12 -14.21
CA SER A 84 -5.47 -18.21 -13.98
C SER A 84 -6.86 -17.66 -13.58
N GLU A 85 -7.91 -18.46 -13.70
CA GLU A 85 -9.24 -18.05 -13.25
C GLU A 85 -9.26 -17.72 -11.74
N GLU A 86 -8.45 -18.41 -10.95
CA GLU A 86 -8.33 -18.19 -9.50
C GLU A 86 -7.61 -16.87 -9.20
N ASP A 87 -6.48 -16.61 -9.86
CA ASP A 87 -5.74 -15.37 -9.71
C ASP A 87 -6.55 -14.18 -10.20
N LEU A 88 -7.27 -14.32 -11.31
CA LEU A 88 -8.15 -13.28 -11.81
C LEU A 88 -9.24 -12.89 -10.80
N LYS A 89 -9.82 -13.86 -10.07
CA LYS A 89 -10.76 -13.56 -8.97
C LYS A 89 -10.09 -12.77 -7.85
N ILE A 90 -8.82 -13.09 -7.54
CA ILE A 90 -8.07 -12.38 -6.50
C ILE A 90 -7.73 -10.97 -6.96
N VAL A 91 -7.22 -10.80 -8.18
CA VAL A 91 -6.90 -9.48 -8.76
C VAL A 91 -8.13 -8.58 -8.81
N ASN A 92 -9.27 -9.10 -9.27
CA ASN A 92 -10.53 -8.35 -9.32
C ASN A 92 -10.99 -7.94 -7.91
N ARG A 93 -10.80 -8.81 -6.89
CA ARG A 93 -11.08 -8.47 -5.50
C ARG A 93 -10.14 -7.37 -4.98
N GLU A 94 -8.86 -7.41 -5.32
CA GLU A 94 -7.91 -6.36 -4.94
C GLU A 94 -8.24 -5.03 -5.64
N ALA A 95 -8.66 -5.05 -6.90
CA ALA A 95 -9.16 -3.86 -7.59
C ALA A 95 -10.40 -3.28 -6.90
N GLY A 96 -11.33 -4.13 -6.46
CA GLY A 96 -12.49 -3.71 -5.65
C GLY A 96 -12.09 -3.09 -4.31
N ARG A 97 -11.08 -3.64 -3.65
CA ARG A 97 -10.51 -3.08 -2.40
C ARG A 97 -9.84 -1.72 -2.62
N LEU A 98 -9.08 -1.59 -3.71
CA LEU A 98 -8.47 -0.32 -4.09
C LEU A 98 -9.56 0.73 -4.35
N ARG A 99 -10.65 0.36 -5.05
CA ARG A 99 -11.79 1.25 -5.28
C ARG A 99 -12.42 1.72 -3.95
N MET A 100 -12.63 0.82 -3.00
CA MET A 100 -13.13 1.19 -1.66
C MET A 100 -12.21 2.18 -0.95
N SER A 101 -10.91 1.95 -1.02
CA SER A 101 -9.89 2.84 -0.44
C SER A 101 -9.89 4.22 -1.11
N LEU A 102 -9.99 4.27 -2.43
CA LEU A 102 -10.03 5.52 -3.20
C LEU A 102 -11.36 6.28 -3.05
N GLU A 103 -12.48 5.58 -2.87
CA GLU A 103 -13.76 6.22 -2.46
C GLU A 103 -13.65 6.89 -1.09
N ALA A 104 -13.01 6.23 -0.12
CA ALA A 104 -12.72 6.83 1.17
C ALA A 104 -11.78 8.04 1.03
N ALA A 105 -10.77 7.94 0.18
CA ALA A 105 -9.85 9.04 -0.11
C ALA A 105 -10.57 10.24 -0.75
N LYS A 106 -11.46 9.99 -1.71
CA LYS A 106 -12.27 11.03 -2.35
C LYS A 106 -13.11 11.82 -1.32
N LYS A 107 -13.76 11.12 -0.38
CA LYS A 107 -14.54 11.76 0.70
C LYS A 107 -13.65 12.63 1.60
N LEU A 108 -12.43 12.18 1.92
CA LEU A 108 -11.46 13.00 2.66
C LEU A 108 -11.06 14.23 1.85
N GLY A 109 -10.85 14.09 0.54
CA GLY A 109 -10.51 15.19 -0.36
C GLY A 109 -11.56 16.30 -0.42
N GLU A 110 -12.85 15.98 -0.23
CA GLU A 110 -13.92 16.97 -0.16
C GLU A 110 -13.75 17.95 1.02
N THR A 111 -13.17 17.50 2.12
CA THR A 111 -12.93 18.30 3.34
C THR A 111 -11.50 18.82 3.46
N THR A 112 -10.61 18.40 2.58
CA THR A 112 -9.18 18.78 2.58
C THR A 112 -8.72 19.24 1.20
N PRO A 113 -9.18 20.42 0.74
CA PRO A 113 -8.83 20.92 -0.59
C PRO A 113 -7.32 21.03 -0.78
N GLY A 114 -6.81 20.52 -1.89
CA GLY A 114 -5.39 20.54 -2.23
C GLY A 114 -4.54 19.43 -1.63
N ALA A 115 -5.12 18.52 -0.84
CA ALA A 115 -4.45 17.29 -0.45
C ALA A 115 -4.32 16.35 -1.67
N GLU A 116 -3.14 15.78 -1.84
CA GLU A 116 -2.86 14.84 -2.95
C GLU A 116 -3.19 13.41 -2.54
N THR A 117 -4.01 12.72 -3.31
CA THR A 117 -4.23 11.28 -3.11
C THR A 117 -3.07 10.49 -3.70
N VAL A 118 -2.44 9.68 -2.85
CA VAL A 118 -1.30 8.82 -3.18
C VAL A 118 -1.64 7.37 -2.88
N VAL A 119 -1.34 6.47 -3.83
CA VAL A 119 -1.61 5.04 -3.68
C VAL A 119 -0.38 4.30 -3.21
N PHE A 120 -0.58 3.41 -2.23
CA PHE A 120 0.41 2.45 -1.77
C PHE A 120 -0.09 1.03 -2.02
N LEU A 121 0.70 0.25 -2.74
CA LEU A 121 0.47 -1.18 -2.98
C LEU A 121 1.60 -2.00 -2.35
N HIS A 122 1.36 -3.27 -2.07
CA HIS A 122 2.45 -4.18 -1.76
C HIS A 122 3.06 -4.73 -3.05
N TYR A 123 2.25 -5.38 -3.89
CA TYR A 123 2.70 -5.85 -5.19
C TYR A 123 2.81 -4.71 -6.21
N PRO A 124 3.78 -4.76 -7.13
CA PRO A 124 3.93 -3.74 -8.18
C PRO A 124 2.70 -3.71 -9.09
N PRO A 125 2.22 -2.54 -9.51
CA PRO A 125 1.17 -2.42 -10.53
C PRO A 125 1.70 -2.65 -11.96
N SER A 126 3.01 -2.56 -12.15
CA SER A 126 3.73 -2.90 -13.39
C SER A 126 5.12 -3.42 -13.06
N PHE A 127 5.57 -4.45 -13.76
CA PHE A 127 6.93 -4.97 -13.68
C PHE A 127 7.28 -5.74 -14.95
N GLY A 128 8.46 -5.46 -15.53
CA GLY A 128 8.95 -6.13 -16.73
C GLY A 128 8.03 -5.93 -17.95
N GLY A 129 7.33 -4.80 -18.02
CA GLY A 129 6.39 -4.49 -19.10
C GLY A 129 5.01 -5.15 -18.96
N ILE A 130 4.77 -5.93 -17.90
CA ILE A 130 3.45 -6.49 -17.60
C ILE A 130 2.72 -5.52 -16.67
N VAL A 131 1.54 -5.07 -17.07
CA VAL A 131 0.72 -4.10 -16.33
C VAL A 131 -0.52 -4.79 -15.76
N CYS A 132 -0.78 -4.63 -14.46
CA CYS A 132 -2.03 -5.05 -13.83
C CYS A 132 -3.16 -4.07 -14.20
N ARG A 133 -3.84 -4.34 -15.30
CA ARG A 133 -4.91 -3.47 -15.81
C ARG A 133 -6.00 -3.20 -14.78
N GLN A 134 -6.40 -4.22 -14.03
CA GLN A 134 -7.47 -4.11 -13.03
C GLN A 134 -7.15 -3.05 -11.95
N LEU A 135 -5.88 -2.90 -11.55
CA LEU A 135 -5.48 -1.90 -10.56
C LEU A 135 -5.24 -0.54 -11.21
N VAL A 136 -4.59 -0.53 -12.39
CA VAL A 136 -4.24 0.71 -13.09
C VAL A 136 -5.49 1.45 -13.56
N ASP A 137 -6.47 0.74 -14.13
CA ASP A 137 -7.74 1.34 -14.55
C ASP A 137 -8.49 1.99 -13.38
N VAL A 138 -8.46 1.36 -12.19
CA VAL A 138 -9.03 1.97 -10.98
C VAL A 138 -8.24 3.23 -10.57
N MET A 139 -6.92 3.22 -10.65
CA MET A 139 -6.12 4.41 -10.36
C MET A 139 -6.43 5.56 -11.32
N HIS A 140 -6.62 5.27 -12.61
CA HIS A 140 -7.05 6.26 -13.62
C HIS A 140 -8.43 6.83 -13.33
N GLU A 141 -9.40 5.98 -13.00
CA GLU A 141 -10.78 6.38 -12.66
C GLU A 141 -10.82 7.44 -11.55
N TYR A 142 -9.90 7.35 -10.58
CA TYR A 142 -9.80 8.29 -9.44
C TYR A 142 -8.74 9.38 -9.63
N GLY A 143 -8.10 9.46 -10.78
CA GLY A 143 -7.11 10.50 -11.10
C GLY A 143 -5.85 10.43 -10.25
N VAL A 144 -5.44 9.23 -9.83
CA VAL A 144 -4.19 9.00 -9.08
C VAL A 144 -2.99 9.46 -9.89
N LYS A 145 -2.12 10.26 -9.27
CA LYS A 145 -0.96 10.86 -9.95
C LYS A 145 0.32 10.07 -9.76
N ARG A 146 0.40 9.22 -8.75
CA ARG A 146 1.58 8.38 -8.47
C ARG A 146 1.23 7.24 -7.53
N CYS A 147 1.97 6.15 -7.65
CA CYS A 147 1.82 4.96 -6.82
C CYS A 147 3.17 4.51 -6.29
N PHE A 148 3.18 4.05 -5.05
CA PHE A 148 4.34 3.47 -4.38
C PHE A 148 4.06 2.00 -4.09
N TYR A 149 5.10 1.15 -4.22
CA TYR A 149 4.95 -0.28 -3.98
C TYR A 149 6.21 -0.88 -3.33
N GLY A 150 6.07 -2.04 -2.72
CA GLY A 150 7.15 -2.81 -2.12
C GLY A 150 7.40 -4.14 -2.84
N HIS A 151 7.52 -5.22 -2.08
CA HIS A 151 7.59 -6.61 -2.54
C HIS A 151 8.86 -7.00 -3.31
N ILE A 152 9.33 -6.18 -4.23
CA ILE A 152 10.50 -6.48 -5.07
C ILE A 152 11.79 -6.20 -4.28
N HIS A 153 12.62 -7.21 -4.14
CA HIS A 153 13.88 -7.16 -3.40
C HIS A 153 15.05 -7.66 -4.23
N SER A 154 16.26 -7.22 -3.88
CA SER A 154 17.52 -7.75 -4.41
C SER A 154 17.66 -7.69 -5.94
N VAL A 155 17.05 -6.69 -6.57
CA VAL A 155 17.11 -6.47 -8.02
C VAL A 155 17.91 -5.22 -8.37
N ASN A 156 18.43 -5.18 -9.60
CA ASN A 156 18.98 -3.93 -10.13
C ASN A 156 17.84 -2.92 -10.37
N PRO A 157 17.86 -1.72 -9.76
CA PRO A 157 16.83 -0.72 -9.96
C PRO A 157 16.56 -0.33 -11.42
N ALA A 158 17.52 -0.55 -12.32
CA ALA A 158 17.38 -0.24 -13.74
C ALA A 158 16.34 -1.12 -14.48
N ILE A 159 15.95 -2.27 -13.90
CA ILE A 159 14.93 -3.15 -14.49
C ILE A 159 13.52 -2.84 -14.01
N LEU A 160 13.37 -1.94 -13.03
CA LEU A 160 12.07 -1.55 -12.50
C LEU A 160 11.35 -0.65 -13.50
N ASP A 161 10.07 -0.93 -13.73
CA ASP A 161 9.22 -0.04 -14.51
C ASP A 161 9.06 1.29 -13.75
N ARG A 162 9.11 2.39 -14.49
CA ARG A 162 8.93 3.75 -13.93
C ARG A 162 7.50 4.23 -14.01
N PHE A 163 6.71 3.58 -14.85
CA PHE A 163 5.32 3.92 -15.10
C PHE A 163 4.47 2.66 -15.21
N ALA A 164 3.24 2.76 -14.74
CA ALA A 164 2.16 1.84 -15.07
C ALA A 164 1.19 2.64 -15.95
N ASP A 165 1.23 2.43 -17.26
CA ASP A 165 0.77 3.36 -18.29
C ASP A 165 1.47 4.73 -18.15
N ASP A 166 0.70 5.79 -17.84
CA ASP A 166 1.19 7.15 -17.60
C ASP A 166 1.31 7.51 -16.11
N ILE A 167 0.95 6.59 -15.20
CA ILE A 167 1.07 6.81 -13.75
C ILE A 167 2.50 6.51 -13.30
N PRO A 168 3.26 7.49 -12.77
CA PRO A 168 4.56 7.25 -12.17
C PRO A 168 4.47 6.27 -11.00
N ILE A 169 5.34 5.25 -11.00
CA ILE A 169 5.40 4.24 -9.94
C ILE A 169 6.78 4.18 -9.32
N TYR A 170 6.85 3.94 -8.02
CA TYR A 170 8.09 3.97 -7.24
C TYR A 170 8.19 2.74 -6.36
N CYS A 171 9.23 1.95 -6.56
CA CYS A 171 9.56 0.87 -5.64
C CYS A 171 10.22 1.43 -4.39
N ILE A 172 9.63 1.15 -3.23
CA ILE A 172 10.12 1.60 -1.92
C ILE A 172 10.46 0.43 -1.00
N SER A 173 10.83 -0.72 -1.56
CA SER A 173 11.38 -1.83 -0.79
C SER A 173 12.62 -1.38 -0.01
N ALA A 174 12.74 -1.80 1.24
CA ALA A 174 13.72 -1.27 2.18
C ALA A 174 15.17 -1.36 1.69
N ASP A 175 15.53 -2.47 1.07
CA ASP A 175 16.87 -2.69 0.49
C ASP A 175 17.16 -1.75 -0.70
N LEU A 176 16.16 -1.50 -1.55
CA LEU A 176 16.31 -0.64 -2.73
C LEU A 176 16.42 0.85 -2.37
N ILE A 177 15.82 1.28 -1.26
CA ILE A 177 15.97 2.65 -0.72
C ILE A 177 17.11 2.76 0.30
N GLY A 178 17.94 1.71 0.44
CA GLY A 178 19.07 1.67 1.35
C GLY A 178 18.71 1.78 2.82
N PHE A 179 17.55 1.25 3.22
CA PHE A 179 16.99 1.30 4.59
C PHE A 179 16.85 2.72 5.14
N LYS A 180 16.64 3.70 4.26
CA LYS A 180 16.40 5.09 4.64
C LYS A 180 14.98 5.51 4.26
N PRO A 181 14.21 6.09 5.19
CA PRO A 181 12.87 6.59 4.86
C PRO A 181 12.93 7.62 3.73
N MET A 182 12.06 7.45 2.75
CA MET A 182 11.90 8.40 1.66
C MET A 182 10.87 9.46 2.04
N LYS A 183 11.24 10.74 1.93
CA LYS A 183 10.32 11.85 2.16
C LYS A 183 9.38 12.00 0.97
N LEU A 184 8.08 12.00 1.25
CA LEU A 184 7.05 12.31 0.25
C LEU A 184 6.92 13.85 0.13
N ASN A 185 7.13 14.36 -1.07
CA ASN A 185 6.91 15.78 -1.39
C ASN A 185 5.69 15.90 -2.32
N LYS A 186 4.96 17.04 -2.26
CA LYS A 186 3.87 17.32 -3.22
C LYS A 186 4.37 17.15 -4.66
N PHE A 187 3.52 16.58 -5.51
CA PHE A 187 3.79 16.46 -6.93
C PHE A 187 3.83 17.87 -7.53
N GLN A 188 4.97 18.28 -8.05
CA GLN A 188 5.08 19.47 -8.86
C GLN A 188 5.01 19.02 -10.32
N ALA A 189 3.93 19.36 -10.99
CA ALA A 189 3.85 19.19 -12.43
C ALA A 189 4.95 20.10 -13.04
N VAL A 190 5.86 19.49 -13.79
CA VAL A 190 6.89 20.19 -14.58
C VAL A 190 6.23 20.76 -15.82
#